data_702bd5c395b5276e9e64f811ef3f25f9
#
_entry.id   702bd5c395b5276e9e64f811ef3f25f9
#
_cell.length_a   1.000
_cell.length_b   1.000
_cell.length_c   1.000
_cell.angle_alpha   90.00
_cell.angle_beta   90.00
_cell.angle_gamma   90.00
#
_symmetry.space_group_name_H-M   'P 1'
#
loop_
_entity.id
_entity.type
_entity.pdbx_description
1 polymer ?
#
loop_
_entity_poly.entity_id
_entity_poly.type
_entity_poly.pdbx_seq_one_letter_code
_entity_poly.pdbx_strand_id
1 'polypeptide(L)'
;MRYFIIFISLIISSFFILSLTNKLAAEEEWTIDKFRTLSFARVSGEQTHGDNLNFWITARDNCEKIYNTFTVYTYERPGDFKQLLNKNIPIKLNGVDITASVQDIAPFLMGYRVHLSLGSYPIKEYVYFLKEFYDEFQKYEIEIVDGIDFKAAKYFDITTNNWKLDKLVPSVLEASKLCKTINHLDS
;
A
#
# COMPACT_ATOMS: atom_id res chain seq x y z
N MET A 1 -16.05 -55.26 -7.92
CA MET A 1 -16.77 -54.22 -7.21
C MET A 1 -15.94 -53.46 -6.15
N ARG A 2 -15.16 -54.14 -5.28
CA ARG A 2 -14.33 -53.48 -4.24
C ARG A 2 -13.27 -52.50 -4.80
N TYR A 3 -12.62 -52.80 -5.90
CA TYR A 3 -11.58 -51.97 -6.51
C TYR A 3 -12.17 -50.73 -7.21
N PHE A 4 -13.40 -50.74 -7.68
CA PHE A 4 -14.08 -49.64 -8.31
C PHE A 4 -14.45 -48.55 -7.33
N ILE A 5 -14.83 -48.93 -6.11
CA ILE A 5 -15.16 -48.00 -5.01
C ILE A 5 -13.91 -47.27 -4.51
N ILE A 6 -12.76 -47.96 -4.42
CA ILE A 6 -11.47 -47.37 -4.00
C ILE A 6 -10.98 -46.33 -5.03
N PHE A 7 -11.17 -46.63 -6.35
CA PHE A 7 -10.76 -45.70 -7.40
C PHE A 7 -11.59 -44.40 -7.42
N ILE A 8 -12.89 -44.50 -7.21
CA ILE A 8 -13.78 -43.34 -7.10
C ILE A 8 -13.45 -42.51 -5.86
N SER A 9 -13.14 -43.12 -4.73
CA SER A 9 -12.75 -42.40 -3.50
C SER A 9 -11.44 -41.64 -3.67
N LEU A 10 -10.46 -42.18 -4.38
CA LEU A 10 -9.20 -41.51 -4.67
C LEU A 10 -9.36 -40.29 -5.62
N ILE A 11 -10.25 -40.37 -6.63
CA ILE A 11 -10.53 -39.29 -7.54
C ILE A 11 -11.25 -38.14 -6.82
N ILE A 12 -12.22 -38.44 -5.97
CA ILE A 12 -12.95 -37.42 -5.19
C ILE A 12 -12.02 -36.73 -4.20
N SER A 13 -11.11 -37.45 -3.55
CA SER A 13 -10.09 -36.88 -2.65
C SER A 13 -9.13 -35.95 -3.38
N SER A 14 -8.68 -36.31 -4.60
CA SER A 14 -7.82 -35.47 -5.43
C SER A 14 -8.53 -34.16 -5.86
N PHE A 15 -9.80 -34.22 -6.22
CA PHE A 15 -10.58 -33.03 -6.59
C PHE A 15 -10.79 -32.07 -5.40
N PHE A 16 -10.96 -32.62 -4.20
CA PHE A 16 -11.13 -31.80 -2.98
C PHE A 16 -9.83 -31.09 -2.59
N ILE A 17 -8.67 -31.72 -2.79
CA ILE A 17 -7.36 -31.11 -2.51
C ILE A 17 -7.04 -30.01 -3.53
N LEU A 18 -7.36 -30.20 -4.83
CA LEU A 18 -7.17 -29.15 -5.85
C LEU A 18 -8.08 -27.94 -5.64
N SER A 19 -9.29 -28.11 -5.10
CA SER A 19 -10.19 -26.98 -4.82
C SER A 19 -9.79 -26.19 -3.56
N LEU A 20 -9.02 -26.78 -2.65
CA LEU A 20 -8.51 -26.10 -1.47
C LEU A 20 -7.23 -25.28 -1.74
N THR A 21 -6.41 -25.68 -2.74
CA THR A 21 -5.19 -24.93 -3.10
C THR A 21 -5.48 -23.64 -3.85
N ASN A 22 -6.63 -23.50 -4.50
CA ASN A 22 -7.03 -22.26 -5.16
C ASN A 22 -7.59 -21.17 -4.21
N LYS A 23 -7.72 -21.45 -2.92
CA LYS A 23 -8.17 -20.46 -1.90
C LYS A 23 -7.04 -19.86 -1.06
N LEU A 24 -5.79 -20.21 -1.32
CA LEU A 24 -4.63 -19.75 -0.54
C LEU A 24 -3.74 -18.71 -1.26
N ALA A 25 -4.14 -18.23 -2.43
CA ALA A 25 -3.71 -16.90 -2.84
C ALA A 25 -4.60 -15.92 -2.06
N ALA A 26 -4.10 -15.37 -0.96
CA ALA A 26 -4.74 -14.23 -0.35
C ALA A 26 -4.82 -13.15 -1.44
N GLU A 27 -6.03 -12.96 -2.00
CA GLU A 27 -6.28 -11.78 -2.82
C GLU A 27 -5.86 -10.60 -1.95
N GLU A 28 -4.91 -9.82 -2.42
CA GLU A 28 -4.55 -8.57 -1.77
C GLU A 28 -5.80 -7.70 -1.78
N GLU A 29 -6.49 -7.69 -0.66
CA GLU A 29 -7.78 -7.04 -0.57
C GLU A 29 -7.54 -5.58 -0.21
N TRP A 30 -8.05 -4.68 -1.05
CA TRP A 30 -8.09 -3.26 -0.74
C TRP A 30 -8.95 -3.04 0.50
N THR A 31 -8.37 -2.42 1.50
CA THR A 31 -9.11 -1.94 2.69
C THR A 31 -9.61 -0.53 2.42
N ILE A 32 -10.93 -0.35 2.47
CA ILE A 32 -11.58 0.95 2.33
C ILE A 32 -12.34 1.22 3.62
N ASP A 33 -11.98 2.30 4.31
CA ASP A 33 -12.59 2.63 5.60
C ASP A 33 -12.50 4.14 5.88
N LYS A 34 -13.11 4.57 6.97
CA LYS A 34 -13.04 5.95 7.47
C LYS A 34 -12.62 5.99 8.94
N PHE A 35 -11.87 7.01 9.28
CA PHE A 35 -11.45 7.27 10.65
C PHE A 35 -11.52 8.77 10.95
N ARG A 36 -12.37 9.16 11.92
CA ARG A 36 -12.59 10.58 12.28
C ARG A 36 -12.97 11.42 11.04
N THR A 37 -12.11 12.34 10.63
CA THR A 37 -12.32 13.30 9.55
C THR A 37 -11.73 12.88 8.21
N LEU A 38 -11.31 11.62 8.08
CA LEU A 38 -10.70 11.11 6.86
C LEU A 38 -11.26 9.75 6.45
N SER A 39 -11.20 9.46 5.17
CA SER A 39 -11.38 8.13 4.59
C SER A 39 -10.12 7.69 3.88
N PHE A 40 -9.99 6.42 3.59
CA PHE A 40 -8.83 5.90 2.88
C PHE A 40 -9.14 4.66 2.05
N ALA A 41 -8.35 4.47 1.00
CA ALA A 41 -8.14 3.21 0.34
C ALA A 41 -6.68 2.78 0.58
N ARG A 42 -6.48 1.51 0.92
CA ARG A 42 -5.18 0.95 1.29
C ARG A 42 -5.01 -0.44 0.73
N VAL A 43 -3.79 -0.76 0.31
CA VAL A 43 -3.38 -2.11 -0.08
C VAL A 43 -2.04 -2.47 0.57
N SER A 44 -1.88 -3.73 0.97
CA SER A 44 -0.64 -4.27 1.55
C SER A 44 0.38 -4.59 0.47
N GLY A 45 1.67 -4.51 0.80
CA GLY A 45 2.75 -4.82 -0.12
C GLY A 45 2.92 -6.31 -0.38
N GLU A 46 3.39 -6.66 -1.55
CA GLU A 46 3.62 -8.05 -1.96
C GLU A 46 4.89 -8.65 -1.33
N GLN A 47 5.95 -7.84 -1.16
CA GLN A 47 7.21 -8.31 -0.55
C GLN A 47 7.16 -8.27 0.98
N THR A 48 6.56 -7.21 1.54
CA THR A 48 6.41 -7.02 2.98
C THR A 48 4.95 -6.69 3.27
N HIS A 49 4.20 -7.65 3.81
CA HIS A 49 2.77 -7.47 4.10
C HIS A 49 2.45 -6.35 5.10
N GLY A 50 3.42 -5.92 5.91
CA GLY A 50 3.25 -4.78 6.82
C GLY A 50 3.27 -3.44 6.11
N ASP A 51 3.95 -3.35 4.97
CA ASP A 51 4.06 -2.12 4.20
C ASP A 51 2.76 -1.85 3.45
N ASN A 52 2.35 -0.59 3.43
CA ASN A 52 1.06 -0.23 2.85
C ASN A 52 1.20 0.94 1.88
N LEU A 53 0.54 0.82 0.73
CA LEU A 53 0.25 1.96 -0.13
C LEU A 53 -1.11 2.52 0.27
N ASN A 54 -1.20 3.83 0.49
CA ASN A 54 -2.39 4.48 1.04
C ASN A 54 -2.79 5.69 0.20
N PHE A 55 -4.10 5.87 0.06
CA PHE A 55 -4.75 7.00 -0.57
C PHE A 55 -5.74 7.60 0.43
N TRP A 56 -5.32 8.70 1.10
CA TRP A 56 -6.11 9.37 2.12
C TRP A 56 -6.91 10.51 1.53
N ILE A 57 -8.13 10.68 1.99
CA ILE A 57 -9.03 11.76 1.59
C ILE A 57 -9.61 12.36 2.86
N THR A 58 -9.52 13.69 3.02
CA THR A 58 -9.94 14.35 4.25
C THR A 58 -11.17 15.25 4.03
N ALA A 59 -12.10 15.21 4.99
CA ALA A 59 -13.25 16.09 5.02
C ALA A 59 -12.82 17.57 5.21
N ARG A 60 -11.63 17.82 5.79
CA ARG A 60 -11.08 19.20 5.93
C ARG A 60 -10.80 19.86 4.59
N ASP A 61 -10.50 19.08 3.55
CA ASP A 61 -10.33 19.55 2.18
C ASP A 61 -11.62 19.36 1.36
N ASN A 62 -12.79 19.33 2.00
CA ASN A 62 -14.09 19.07 1.36
C ASN A 62 -14.13 17.78 0.55
N CYS A 63 -13.29 16.79 0.89
CA CYS A 63 -13.11 15.57 0.14
C CYS A 63 -12.68 15.79 -1.34
N GLU A 64 -11.97 16.87 -1.62
CA GLU A 64 -11.54 17.24 -2.98
C GLU A 64 -10.08 16.90 -3.27
N LYS A 65 -9.28 16.62 -2.21
CA LYS A 65 -7.88 16.25 -2.33
C LYS A 65 -7.63 14.82 -1.88
N ILE A 66 -6.68 14.18 -2.54
CA ILE A 66 -6.15 12.86 -2.21
C ILE A 66 -4.67 12.99 -1.84
N TYR A 67 -4.27 12.33 -0.76
CA TYR A 67 -2.89 12.27 -0.28
C TYR A 67 -2.37 10.86 -0.58
N ASN A 68 -1.42 10.74 -1.48
CA ASN A 68 -0.76 9.47 -1.78
C ASN A 68 0.43 9.29 -0.85
N THR A 69 0.44 8.20 -0.11
CA THR A 69 1.47 7.90 0.87
C THR A 69 1.77 6.40 0.87
N PHE A 70 2.95 6.04 1.35
CA PHE A 70 3.25 4.66 1.66
C PHE A 70 3.89 4.54 3.04
N THR A 71 3.70 3.37 3.65
CA THR A 71 4.24 3.06 4.97
C THR A 71 5.17 1.88 4.82
N VAL A 72 6.38 1.99 5.36
CA VAL A 72 7.35 0.91 5.43
C VAL A 72 7.73 0.63 6.87
N TYR A 73 8.07 -0.62 7.14
CA TYR A 73 8.62 -1.05 8.43
C TYR A 73 10.09 -1.41 8.25
N THR A 74 10.91 -1.12 9.26
CA THR A 74 12.33 -1.44 9.25
C THR A 74 12.80 -1.84 10.65
N TYR A 75 13.72 -2.78 10.72
CA TYR A 75 14.41 -3.16 11.95
C TYR A 75 15.68 -2.34 12.19
N GLU A 76 16.12 -1.54 11.21
CA GLU A 76 17.29 -0.67 11.34
C GLU A 76 17.05 0.42 12.36
N ARG A 77 18.08 0.71 13.18
CA ARG A 77 18.02 1.65 14.31
C ARG A 77 19.24 2.57 14.40
N PRO A 78 19.60 3.27 13.34
CA PRO A 78 20.69 4.24 13.41
C PRO A 78 20.33 5.38 14.36
N GLY A 79 21.32 5.88 15.11
CA GLY A 79 21.09 6.92 16.14
C GLY A 79 20.54 8.24 15.58
N ASP A 80 20.72 8.47 14.29
CA ASP A 80 20.24 9.66 13.58
C ASP A 80 18.92 9.41 12.81
N PHE A 81 18.22 8.29 13.00
CA PHE A 81 17.00 7.96 12.26
C PHE A 81 15.95 9.08 12.27
N LYS A 82 15.73 9.68 13.43
CA LYS A 82 14.76 10.77 13.61
C LYS A 82 15.11 12.04 12.82
N GLN A 83 16.36 12.19 12.38
CA GLN A 83 16.77 13.33 11.54
C GLN A 83 16.21 13.25 10.13
N LEU A 84 15.65 12.11 9.72
CA LEU A 84 14.93 11.98 8.44
C LEU A 84 13.56 12.65 8.47
N LEU A 85 12.98 12.91 9.64
CA LEU A 85 11.67 13.53 9.75
C LEU A 85 11.63 14.87 9.01
N ASN A 86 10.60 15.08 8.20
CA ASN A 86 10.39 16.22 7.32
C ASN A 86 11.45 16.40 6.21
N LYS A 87 12.28 15.40 5.95
CA LYS A 87 13.22 15.42 4.82
C LYS A 87 12.66 14.65 3.62
N ASN A 88 13.08 15.05 2.45
CA ASN A 88 12.86 14.30 1.23
C ASN A 88 13.98 13.26 1.08
N ILE A 89 13.61 12.02 0.85
CA ILE A 89 14.54 10.94 0.51
C ILE A 89 14.37 10.52 -0.95
N PRO A 90 15.45 10.12 -1.62
CA PRO A 90 15.40 9.68 -3.00
C PRO A 90 14.73 8.30 -3.09
N ILE A 91 13.82 8.15 -4.04
CA ILE A 91 13.16 6.90 -4.35
C ILE A 91 13.03 6.75 -5.87
N LYS A 92 12.76 5.54 -6.32
CA LYS A 92 12.25 5.27 -7.67
C LYS A 92 10.82 4.78 -7.59
N LEU A 93 9.97 5.36 -8.41
CA LEU A 93 8.62 4.87 -8.65
C LEU A 93 8.57 4.23 -10.03
N ASN A 94 8.39 2.93 -10.10
CA ASN A 94 8.45 2.14 -11.35
C ASN A 94 9.69 2.48 -12.20
N GLY A 95 10.86 2.61 -11.54
CA GLY A 95 12.13 2.94 -12.17
C GLY A 95 12.39 4.44 -12.43
N VAL A 96 11.39 5.31 -12.21
CA VAL A 96 11.53 6.77 -12.39
C VAL A 96 12.03 7.42 -11.10
N ASP A 97 13.10 8.19 -11.18
CA ASP A 97 13.67 8.90 -10.03
C ASP A 97 12.75 10.03 -9.56
N ILE A 98 12.31 9.95 -8.33
CA ILE A 98 11.50 10.96 -7.63
C ILE A 98 11.95 11.10 -6.17
N THR A 99 11.25 11.88 -5.38
CA THR A 99 11.49 11.96 -3.93
C THR A 99 10.21 11.69 -3.15
N ALA A 100 10.36 11.12 -1.94
CA ALA A 100 9.29 10.99 -0.97
C ALA A 100 9.63 11.79 0.29
N SER A 101 8.64 12.47 0.87
CA SER A 101 8.81 13.22 2.11
C SER A 101 8.52 12.33 3.32
N VAL A 102 9.44 12.24 4.26
CA VAL A 102 9.25 11.50 5.52
C VAL A 102 8.33 12.30 6.46
N GLN A 103 7.11 11.80 6.68
CA GLN A 103 6.08 12.50 7.46
C GLN A 103 6.02 12.08 8.92
N ASP A 104 6.30 10.80 9.20
CA ASP A 104 6.27 10.24 10.55
C ASP A 104 7.29 9.12 10.69
N ILE A 105 7.88 9.02 11.89
CA ILE A 105 8.76 7.92 12.31
C ILE A 105 8.34 7.51 13.70
N ALA A 106 7.61 6.42 13.80
CA ALA A 106 7.11 5.89 15.07
C ALA A 106 7.81 4.57 15.45
N PRO A 107 8.15 4.35 16.72
CA PRO A 107 8.60 3.05 17.19
C PRO A 107 7.52 1.98 16.91
N PHE A 108 7.93 0.82 16.42
CA PHE A 108 7.04 -0.30 16.16
C PHE A 108 7.77 -1.62 16.40
N LEU A 109 7.26 -2.44 17.32
CA LEU A 109 7.92 -3.69 17.70
C LEU A 109 9.41 -3.46 18.03
N MET A 110 10.31 -4.16 17.31
CA MET A 110 11.76 -4.03 17.46
C MET A 110 12.40 -3.03 16.48
N GLY A 111 11.62 -2.22 15.77
CA GLY A 111 12.09 -1.29 14.74
C GLY A 111 11.31 0.01 14.72
N TYR A 112 11.11 0.50 13.50
CA TYR A 112 10.35 1.71 13.23
C TYR A 112 9.32 1.46 12.12
N ARG A 113 8.19 2.15 12.25
CA ARG A 113 7.25 2.41 11.16
C ARG A 113 7.55 3.79 10.60
N VAL A 114 7.78 3.89 9.31
CA VAL A 114 8.05 5.14 8.61
C VAL A 114 6.92 5.43 7.64
N HIS A 115 6.35 6.61 7.74
CA HIS A 115 5.30 7.09 6.84
C HIS A 115 5.86 8.12 5.88
N LEU A 116 5.72 7.85 4.59
CA LEU A 116 6.28 8.66 3.51
C LEU A 116 5.17 9.19 2.61
N SER A 117 5.28 10.45 2.21
CA SER A 117 4.33 11.11 1.29
C SER A 117 4.92 11.24 -0.10
N LEU A 118 4.11 10.92 -1.09
CA LEU A 118 4.36 11.16 -2.52
C LEU A 118 3.67 12.44 -3.01
N GLY A 119 2.90 13.10 -2.14
CA GLY A 119 2.23 14.35 -2.45
C GLY A 119 0.72 14.31 -2.24
N SER A 120 0.10 15.45 -2.55
CA SER A 120 -1.36 15.61 -2.52
C SER A 120 -1.84 16.24 -3.83
N TYR A 121 -3.00 15.77 -4.31
CA TYR A 121 -3.50 16.10 -5.64
C TYR A 121 -5.02 16.30 -5.61
N PRO A 122 -5.60 17.11 -6.52
CA PRO A 122 -7.04 17.12 -6.72
C PRO A 122 -7.52 15.73 -7.17
N ILE A 123 -8.59 15.22 -6.57
CA ILE A 123 -9.05 13.82 -6.79
C ILE A 123 -9.35 13.55 -8.26
N LYS A 124 -10.04 14.46 -8.95
CA LYS A 124 -10.49 14.24 -10.33
C LYS A 124 -9.32 13.99 -11.28
N GLU A 125 -8.32 14.86 -11.21
CA GLU A 125 -7.12 14.81 -12.04
C GLU A 125 -6.27 13.60 -11.67
N TYR A 126 -6.17 13.31 -10.37
CA TYR A 126 -5.35 12.20 -9.89
C TYR A 126 -5.96 10.84 -10.20
N VAL A 127 -7.27 10.68 -10.14
CA VAL A 127 -7.95 9.44 -10.56
C VAL A 127 -7.72 9.16 -12.05
N TYR A 128 -7.73 10.21 -12.88
CA TYR A 128 -7.39 10.07 -14.29
C TYR A 128 -5.94 9.60 -14.48
N PHE A 129 -4.99 10.24 -13.82
CA PHE A 129 -3.59 9.83 -13.79
C PHE A 129 -3.41 8.38 -13.30
N LEU A 130 -4.06 7.99 -12.21
CA LEU A 130 -3.98 6.63 -11.67
C LEU A 130 -4.50 5.58 -12.64
N LYS A 131 -5.51 5.92 -13.45
CA LYS A 131 -6.01 5.02 -14.49
C LYS A 131 -4.96 4.82 -15.59
N GLU A 132 -4.39 5.90 -16.12
CA GLU A 132 -3.32 5.82 -17.12
C GLU A 132 -2.10 5.07 -16.57
N PHE A 133 -1.73 5.35 -15.33
CA PHE A 133 -0.63 4.68 -14.64
C PHE A 133 -0.89 3.17 -14.51
N TYR A 134 -2.13 2.76 -14.15
CA TYR A 134 -2.51 1.35 -14.08
C TYR A 134 -2.46 0.68 -15.45
N ASP A 135 -2.95 1.34 -16.49
CA ASP A 135 -2.96 0.80 -17.86
C ASP A 135 -1.52 0.57 -18.36
N GLU A 136 -0.56 1.37 -17.93
CA GLU A 136 0.86 1.26 -18.31
C GLU A 136 1.63 0.23 -17.46
N PHE A 137 1.52 0.28 -16.14
CA PHE A 137 2.41 -0.45 -15.23
C PHE A 137 1.75 -1.64 -14.53
N GLN A 138 0.45 -1.62 -14.29
CA GLN A 138 -0.34 -2.63 -13.55
C GLN A 138 0.11 -2.89 -12.10
N LYS A 139 1.25 -2.34 -11.68
CA LYS A 139 1.79 -2.38 -10.32
C LYS A 139 2.39 -1.04 -9.92
N TYR A 140 2.46 -0.81 -8.64
CA TYR A 140 3.14 0.32 -8.03
C TYR A 140 4.40 -0.23 -7.37
N GLU A 141 5.58 0.06 -7.90
CA GLU A 141 6.86 -0.39 -7.36
C GLU A 141 7.63 0.81 -6.84
N ILE A 142 8.01 0.75 -5.56
CA ILE A 142 8.85 1.77 -4.93
C ILE A 142 10.15 1.12 -4.50
N GLU A 143 11.27 1.75 -4.89
CA GLU A 143 12.60 1.45 -4.41
C GLU A 143 13.16 2.67 -3.70
N ILE A 144 13.55 2.56 -2.43
CA ILE A 144 14.29 3.59 -1.69
C ILE A 144 15.75 3.46 -2.10
N VAL A 145 16.31 4.50 -2.71
CA VAL A 145 17.64 4.46 -3.31
C VAL A 145 18.62 5.36 -2.59
N ASP A 146 19.92 5.15 -2.83
CA ASP A 146 20.97 6.00 -2.28
C ASP A 146 20.92 7.41 -2.88
N GLY A 147 21.21 8.40 -2.06
CA GLY A 147 21.41 9.79 -2.47
C GLY A 147 22.82 10.29 -2.09
N ILE A 148 23.07 11.57 -2.33
CA ILE A 148 24.37 12.20 -2.03
C ILE A 148 24.75 12.02 -0.56
N ASP A 149 23.83 12.39 0.37
CA ASP A 149 24.02 12.32 1.82
C ASP A 149 23.07 11.31 2.47
N PHE A 150 22.52 10.38 1.69
CA PHE A 150 21.56 9.40 2.16
C PHE A 150 21.94 8.00 1.68
N LYS A 151 21.98 7.04 2.63
CA LYS A 151 22.23 5.64 2.34
C LYS A 151 21.00 4.82 2.75
N ALA A 152 20.28 4.28 1.78
CA ALA A 152 19.05 3.55 1.98
C ALA A 152 19.21 2.40 2.99
N ALA A 153 20.21 1.55 2.79
CA ALA A 153 20.50 0.40 3.64
C ALA A 153 20.90 0.75 5.09
N LYS A 154 21.20 2.02 5.40
CA LYS A 154 21.42 2.47 6.77
C LYS A 154 20.13 2.57 7.57
N TYR A 155 19.02 2.85 6.90
CA TYR A 155 17.74 3.16 7.51
C TYR A 155 16.66 2.10 7.23
N PHE A 156 16.81 1.33 6.16
CA PHE A 156 15.82 0.37 5.70
C PHE A 156 16.49 -0.95 5.37
N ASP A 157 16.08 -2.01 6.06
CA ASP A 157 16.53 -3.38 5.81
C ASP A 157 15.94 -3.95 4.51
N ILE A 158 14.72 -3.52 4.16
CA ILE A 158 14.07 -3.80 2.87
C ILE A 158 13.81 -2.47 2.19
N THR A 159 14.44 -2.25 1.04
CA THR A 159 14.38 -0.97 0.31
C THR A 159 13.41 -0.97 -0.84
N THR A 160 12.88 -2.13 -1.24
CA THR A 160 11.97 -2.27 -2.38
C THR A 160 10.68 -2.96 -1.95
N ASN A 161 9.55 -2.43 -2.40
CA ASN A 161 8.26 -3.11 -2.30
C ASN A 161 7.39 -2.76 -3.51
N ASN A 162 6.41 -3.62 -3.78
CA ASN A 162 5.45 -3.41 -4.84
C ASN A 162 4.03 -3.76 -4.36
N TRP A 163 3.06 -3.10 -5.00
CA TRP A 163 1.63 -3.24 -4.73
C TRP A 163 0.89 -3.47 -6.03
N LYS A 164 -0.04 -4.44 -6.04
CA LYS A 164 -0.95 -4.65 -7.15
C LYS A 164 -1.95 -3.51 -7.25
N LEU A 165 -2.25 -3.07 -8.45
CA LEU A 165 -3.14 -1.95 -8.70
C LEU A 165 -4.53 -2.37 -9.23
N ASP A 166 -4.79 -3.67 -9.34
CA ASP A 166 -6.14 -4.16 -9.63
C ASP A 166 -7.12 -3.61 -8.58
N LYS A 167 -8.22 -3.03 -9.00
CA LYS A 167 -9.18 -2.30 -8.16
C LYS A 167 -8.70 -0.93 -7.62
N LEU A 168 -7.51 -0.42 -8.00
CA LEU A 168 -7.02 0.88 -7.52
C LEU A 168 -8.06 2.00 -7.69
N VAL A 169 -8.47 2.26 -8.92
CA VAL A 169 -9.41 3.36 -9.23
C VAL A 169 -10.77 3.16 -8.56
N PRO A 170 -11.42 1.97 -8.62
CA PRO A 170 -12.65 1.72 -7.87
C PRO A 170 -12.50 1.97 -6.36
N SER A 171 -11.41 1.52 -5.74
CA SER A 171 -11.17 1.67 -4.30
C SER A 171 -10.98 3.13 -3.89
N VAL A 172 -10.24 3.91 -4.67
CA VAL A 172 -10.07 5.36 -4.44
C VAL A 172 -11.40 6.10 -4.59
N LEU A 173 -12.21 5.77 -5.59
CA LEU A 173 -13.52 6.38 -5.80
C LEU A 173 -14.49 6.02 -4.67
N GLU A 174 -14.44 4.80 -4.14
CA GLU A 174 -15.23 4.38 -3.00
C GLU A 174 -14.81 5.13 -1.73
N ALA A 175 -13.51 5.26 -1.45
CA ALA A 175 -13.01 6.08 -0.35
C ALA A 175 -13.44 7.54 -0.49
N SER A 176 -13.47 8.10 -1.71
CA SER A 176 -13.97 9.45 -1.95
C SER A 176 -15.46 9.61 -1.65
N LYS A 177 -16.28 8.62 -2.01
CA LYS A 177 -17.71 8.59 -1.63
C LYS A 177 -17.88 8.49 -0.11
N LEU A 178 -17.08 7.64 0.53
CA LEU A 178 -17.11 7.43 1.98
C LEU A 178 -16.73 8.73 2.73
N CYS A 179 -15.73 9.48 2.26
CA CYS A 179 -15.37 10.77 2.82
C CYS A 179 -16.56 11.74 2.89
N LYS A 180 -17.37 11.82 1.82
CA LYS A 180 -18.54 12.70 1.74
C LYS A 180 -19.65 12.32 2.75
N THR A 181 -19.58 11.14 3.35
CA THR A 181 -20.52 10.73 4.42
C THR A 181 -20.04 11.14 5.82
N ILE A 182 -18.84 11.72 5.93
CA ILE A 182 -18.28 12.19 7.20
C ILE A 182 -18.96 13.51 7.53
N ASN A 183 -19.69 13.56 8.65
CA ASN A 183 -20.31 14.78 9.11
C ASN A 183 -19.24 15.76 9.58
N HIS A 184 -19.28 16.99 9.09
CA HIS A 184 -18.36 18.07 9.47
C HIS A 184 -18.52 18.51 10.95
N LEU A 185 -19.46 17.93 11.69
CA LEU A 185 -19.74 18.27 13.09
C LEU A 185 -18.79 17.59 14.11
N ASP A 186 -17.95 16.65 13.65
CA ASP A 186 -17.01 15.91 14.51
C ASP A 186 -15.55 16.42 14.38
N SER A 187 -15.34 17.63 13.86
CA SER A 187 -14.02 18.24 13.63
C SER A 187 -13.65 19.30 14.65
#